data_16f27e7f7d4b9453e22fe4a06e4547c1
#
_entry.id   16f27e7f7d4b9453e22fe4a06e4547c1
#
_cell.length_a   1.000
_cell.length_b   1.000
_cell.length_c   1.000
_cell.angle_alpha   90.00
_cell.angle_beta   90.00
_cell.angle_gamma   90.00
#
_symmetry.space_group_name_H-M   'P 1'
#
loop_
_entity.id
_entity.type
_entity.pdbx_description
1 polymer ?
#
loop_
_entity_poly.entity_id
_entity_poly.type
_entity_poly.pdbx_seq_one_letter_code
_entity_poly.pdbx_strand_id
1 'polypeptide(L)'
;NDGLSIRHTTRNFPNREGSKPGQGQMAAVALMDARSIAATAANNGRLTSAEEFADAFGNVPAYHFDDSAYKARVYNGFGNPEPEKELFYGPNIKDWPEMPALGDNILLKVCSKILDPVTTTDELIPSGETSSYRSNPMGLAEFTLSRRDPEYVGRTKAVKELELAREAGKDLPEVDKVLARVQGLPGSATLANTEIGSMVYANKPGDGSAR
;
A
#
# COMPACT_ATOMS: atom_id res chain seq x y z
N ASN A 1 -25.47 -15.32 -8.38
CA ASN A 1 -24.82 -14.38 -7.45
C ASN A 1 -23.55 -13.79 -8.04
N ASP A 2 -22.93 -14.50 -8.93
CA ASP A 2 -21.58 -14.21 -9.39
C ASP A 2 -21.48 -13.01 -10.32
N GLY A 3 -22.56 -12.49 -10.78
CA GLY A 3 -22.59 -11.33 -11.67
C GLY A 3 -23.04 -10.03 -11.02
N LEU A 4 -23.31 -10.03 -9.74
CA LEU A 4 -23.98 -8.91 -9.11
C LEU A 4 -23.08 -7.70 -8.86
N SER A 5 -21.82 -7.89 -8.65
CA SER A 5 -20.88 -6.78 -8.59
C SER A 5 -19.49 -7.22 -8.99
N ILE A 6 -19.01 -6.60 -10.00
CA ILE A 6 -17.70 -6.89 -10.56
C ILE A 6 -16.62 -6.13 -9.84
N ARG A 7 -16.89 -4.91 -9.45
CA ARG A 7 -15.86 -3.99 -8.98
C ARG A 7 -15.28 -4.37 -7.61
N HIS A 8 -16.10 -4.82 -6.70
CA HIS A 8 -15.71 -5.09 -5.32
C HIS A 8 -15.52 -6.57 -5.00
N THR A 9 -16.03 -7.46 -5.82
CA THR A 9 -15.84 -8.91 -5.69
C THR A 9 -14.39 -9.34 -5.82
N THR A 10 -13.56 -8.52 -6.44
CA THR A 10 -12.15 -8.81 -6.65
C THR A 10 -11.24 -8.35 -5.51
N ARG A 11 -11.78 -7.74 -4.48
CA ARG A 11 -10.98 -7.15 -3.42
C ARG A 11 -11.24 -7.82 -2.07
N ASN A 12 -10.22 -8.44 -1.49
CA ASN A 12 -10.24 -9.04 -0.14
C ASN A 12 -11.28 -10.16 0.08
N PHE A 13 -11.92 -10.65 -0.96
CA PHE A 13 -12.82 -11.79 -0.86
C PHE A 13 -12.06 -13.11 -1.01
N PRO A 14 -12.46 -14.16 -0.29
CA PRO A 14 -11.87 -15.49 -0.46
C PRO A 14 -12.18 -16.09 -1.84
N ASN A 15 -11.37 -17.05 -2.25
CA ASN A 15 -11.52 -17.82 -3.49
C ASN A 15 -11.48 -17.03 -4.81
N ARG A 16 -11.07 -15.77 -4.79
CA ARG A 16 -10.82 -15.04 -6.02
C ARG A 16 -9.45 -15.39 -6.60
N GLU A 17 -9.24 -15.14 -7.89
CA GLU A 17 -7.94 -15.29 -8.51
C GLU A 17 -6.88 -14.46 -7.78
N GLY A 18 -5.74 -15.06 -7.47
CA GLY A 18 -4.66 -14.42 -6.75
C GLY A 18 -4.88 -14.27 -5.23
N SER A 19 -6.00 -14.72 -4.69
CA SER A 19 -6.26 -14.74 -3.24
C SER A 19 -5.99 -16.11 -2.65
N LYS A 20 -5.86 -16.13 -1.31
CA LYS A 20 -5.80 -17.38 -0.57
C LYS A 20 -7.15 -18.10 -0.60
N PRO A 21 -7.17 -19.43 -0.62
CA PRO A 21 -8.41 -20.20 -0.55
C PRO A 21 -9.25 -19.84 0.68
N GLY A 22 -10.54 -19.74 0.52
CA GLY A 22 -11.49 -19.39 1.57
C GLY A 22 -12.00 -20.56 2.39
N GLN A 23 -11.43 -21.75 2.26
CA GLN A 23 -11.79 -22.94 3.05
C GLN A 23 -13.30 -23.27 3.00
N GLY A 24 -13.89 -23.20 1.82
CA GLY A 24 -15.32 -23.45 1.61
C GLY A 24 -16.23 -22.24 1.90
N GLN A 25 -15.66 -21.12 2.30
CA GLN A 25 -16.43 -19.89 2.46
C GLN A 25 -16.91 -19.37 1.11
N MET A 26 -18.20 -19.07 1.02
CA MET A 26 -18.79 -18.42 -0.13
C MET A 26 -18.80 -16.90 0.04
N ALA A 27 -18.52 -16.19 -1.04
CA ALA A 27 -18.66 -14.75 -1.11
C ALA A 27 -19.71 -14.39 -2.17
N ALA A 28 -20.63 -13.52 -1.82
CA ALA A 28 -21.59 -12.94 -2.74
C ALA A 28 -21.65 -11.44 -2.54
N VAL A 29 -21.76 -10.70 -3.63
CA VAL A 29 -21.81 -9.23 -3.61
C VAL A 29 -22.97 -8.77 -4.47
N ALA A 30 -23.77 -7.85 -3.96
CA ALA A 30 -24.82 -7.17 -4.70
C ALA A 30 -24.43 -5.69 -4.90
N LEU A 31 -24.64 -5.20 -6.11
CA LEU A 31 -24.55 -3.78 -6.39
C LEU A 31 -25.88 -3.12 -6.00
N MET A 32 -25.82 -2.23 -5.04
CA MET A 32 -27.00 -1.54 -4.51
C MET A 32 -26.68 -0.06 -4.31
N ASP A 33 -27.69 0.79 -4.43
CA ASP A 33 -27.60 2.18 -3.99
C ASP A 33 -27.58 2.29 -2.46
N ALA A 34 -27.08 3.42 -1.94
CA ALA A 34 -26.89 3.61 -0.51
C ALA A 34 -28.19 3.51 0.31
N ARG A 35 -29.32 3.90 -0.26
CA ARG A 35 -30.64 3.83 0.41
C ARG A 35 -31.12 2.39 0.52
N SER A 36 -30.96 1.60 -0.54
CA SER A 36 -31.28 0.16 -0.54
C SER A 36 -30.36 -0.63 0.39
N ILE A 37 -29.08 -0.22 0.52
CA ILE A 37 -28.19 -0.81 1.54
C ILE A 37 -28.71 -0.52 2.94
N ALA A 38 -29.10 0.72 3.23
CA ALA A 38 -29.65 1.10 4.52
C ALA A 38 -30.96 0.39 4.82
N ALA A 39 -31.87 0.30 3.84
CA ALA A 39 -33.13 -0.42 3.96
C ALA A 39 -32.91 -1.92 4.25
N THR A 40 -31.98 -2.55 3.55
CA THR A 40 -31.61 -3.95 3.77
C THR A 40 -31.04 -4.17 5.18
N ALA A 41 -30.18 -3.28 5.65
CA ALA A 41 -29.63 -3.32 7.00
C ALA A 41 -30.73 -3.16 8.06
N ALA A 42 -31.64 -2.21 7.88
CA ALA A 42 -32.76 -1.97 8.78
C ALA A 42 -33.73 -3.15 8.81
N ASN A 43 -33.83 -3.90 7.71
CA ASN A 43 -34.65 -5.11 7.59
C ASN A 43 -33.87 -6.41 7.88
N ASN A 44 -32.98 -6.37 8.87
CA ASN A 44 -32.18 -7.50 9.35
C ASN A 44 -31.42 -8.28 8.25
N GLY A 45 -30.94 -7.59 7.23
CA GLY A 45 -30.17 -8.17 6.14
C GLY A 45 -31.02 -8.81 5.02
N ARG A 46 -32.33 -8.74 5.09
CA ARG A 46 -33.21 -9.13 3.97
C ARG A 46 -33.09 -8.08 2.87
N LEU A 47 -32.76 -8.51 1.66
CA LEU A 47 -32.66 -7.61 0.51
C LEU A 47 -33.98 -6.83 0.35
N THR A 48 -33.89 -5.54 0.51
CA THR A 48 -35.02 -4.61 0.51
C THR A 48 -34.64 -3.39 -0.32
N SER A 49 -35.50 -2.98 -1.24
CA SER A 49 -35.27 -1.75 -2.00
C SER A 49 -35.55 -0.51 -1.16
N ALA A 50 -34.97 0.61 -1.54
CA ALA A 50 -35.28 1.89 -0.90
C ALA A 50 -36.76 2.27 -1.07
N GLU A 51 -37.36 1.93 -2.21
CA GLU A 51 -38.79 2.19 -2.52
C GLU A 51 -39.70 1.37 -1.58
N GLU A 52 -39.46 0.06 -1.51
CA GLU A 52 -40.21 -0.84 -0.60
C GLU A 52 -40.14 -0.39 0.87
N PHE A 53 -38.95 0.11 1.28
CA PHE A 53 -38.78 0.62 2.63
C PHE A 53 -39.51 1.95 2.86
N ALA A 54 -39.48 2.86 1.88
CA ALA A 54 -40.15 4.15 1.95
C ALA A 54 -41.70 3.97 2.05
N ASP A 55 -42.25 3.02 1.33
CA ASP A 55 -43.67 2.67 1.40
C ASP A 55 -44.07 2.20 2.81
N ALA A 56 -43.22 1.48 3.49
CA ALA A 56 -43.44 0.98 4.84
C ALA A 56 -43.25 2.00 5.96
N PHE A 57 -42.31 2.94 5.80
CA PHE A 57 -41.84 3.84 6.88
C PHE A 57 -42.01 5.33 6.61
N GLY A 58 -42.52 5.72 5.45
CA GLY A 58 -42.81 7.10 5.09
C GLY A 58 -41.75 7.76 4.20
N ASN A 59 -41.95 9.05 3.93
CA ASN A 59 -41.18 9.78 2.94
C ASN A 59 -39.68 9.87 3.28
N VAL A 60 -38.85 9.56 2.29
CA VAL A 60 -37.42 9.77 2.35
C VAL A 60 -37.13 11.28 2.38
N PRO A 61 -36.29 11.79 3.28
CA PRO A 61 -35.90 13.19 3.33
C PRO A 61 -35.33 13.66 1.98
N ALA A 62 -35.67 14.89 1.59
CA ALA A 62 -35.10 15.49 0.40
C ALA A 62 -33.59 15.61 0.56
N TYR A 63 -32.85 15.19 -0.47
CA TYR A 63 -31.39 15.34 -0.49
C TYR A 63 -31.03 16.76 -0.97
N HIS A 64 -30.23 17.43 -0.19
CA HIS A 64 -29.57 18.68 -0.57
C HIS A 64 -28.08 18.46 -0.66
N PHE A 65 -27.50 18.72 -1.83
CA PHE A 65 -26.04 18.69 -1.99
C PHE A 65 -25.46 19.98 -1.42
N ASP A 66 -24.60 19.83 -0.42
CA ASP A 66 -23.82 20.93 0.15
C ASP A 66 -22.37 20.83 -0.33
N ASP A 67 -21.95 21.77 -1.16
CA ASP A 67 -20.60 21.82 -1.71
C ASP A 67 -19.64 22.69 -0.88
N SER A 68 -20.09 23.23 0.24
CA SER A 68 -19.30 24.13 1.10
C SER A 68 -17.99 23.50 1.56
N ALA A 69 -18.00 22.19 1.87
CA ALA A 69 -16.78 21.48 2.27
C ALA A 69 -15.76 21.40 1.14
N TYR A 70 -16.21 21.23 -0.08
CA TYR A 70 -15.32 21.23 -1.26
C TYR A 70 -14.75 22.62 -1.51
N LYS A 71 -15.60 23.64 -1.49
CA LYS A 71 -15.17 25.03 -1.69
C LYS A 71 -14.20 25.51 -0.62
N ALA A 72 -14.37 25.05 0.62
CA ALA A 72 -13.53 25.48 1.75
C ALA A 72 -12.22 24.68 1.90
N ARG A 73 -12.13 23.44 1.36
CA ARG A 73 -11.02 22.53 1.67
C ARG A 73 -10.27 22.00 0.47
N VAL A 74 -10.87 22.08 -0.70
CA VAL A 74 -10.28 21.51 -1.92
C VAL A 74 -9.98 22.65 -2.88
N TYR A 75 -8.68 22.85 -3.17
CA TYR A 75 -8.29 23.74 -4.24
C TYR A 75 -8.69 23.13 -5.58
N ASN A 76 -9.49 23.87 -6.36
CA ASN A 76 -9.86 23.52 -7.71
C ASN A 76 -9.34 24.59 -8.67
N GLY A 77 -8.18 24.35 -9.25
CA GLY A 77 -7.54 25.24 -10.22
C GLY A 77 -7.92 24.97 -11.66
N PHE A 78 -8.88 24.09 -11.95
CA PHE A 78 -9.28 23.79 -13.32
C PHE A 78 -9.85 25.04 -14.01
N GLY A 79 -9.17 25.46 -15.08
CA GLY A 79 -9.54 26.67 -15.83
C GLY A 79 -9.17 28.00 -15.17
N ASN A 80 -8.71 27.98 -13.91
CA ASN A 80 -8.28 29.16 -13.16
C ASN A 80 -7.13 28.81 -12.20
N PRO A 81 -5.92 28.54 -12.69
CA PRO A 81 -4.80 28.15 -11.86
C PRO A 81 -4.35 29.31 -10.96
N GLU A 82 -4.09 29.00 -9.71
CA GLU A 82 -3.54 29.90 -8.71
C GLU A 82 -2.15 29.40 -8.26
N PRO A 83 -1.08 29.62 -9.05
CA PRO A 83 0.23 29.03 -8.80
C PRO A 83 0.87 29.50 -7.49
N GLU A 84 0.51 30.69 -7.03
CA GLU A 84 1.04 31.27 -5.79
C GLU A 84 0.24 30.86 -4.52
N LYS A 85 -0.77 30.01 -4.69
CA LYS A 85 -1.58 29.59 -3.53
C LYS A 85 -0.80 28.66 -2.64
N GLU A 86 -0.63 29.06 -1.39
CA GLU A 86 0.01 28.26 -0.37
C GLU A 86 -0.81 26.99 -0.05
N LEU A 87 -0.12 25.85 0.03
CA LEU A 87 -0.71 24.57 0.39
C LEU A 87 -0.44 24.24 1.85
N PHE A 88 -1.49 24.02 2.60
CA PHE A 88 -1.38 23.58 3.99
C PHE A 88 -1.60 22.07 4.08
N TYR A 89 -0.56 21.35 4.44
CA TYR A 89 -0.64 19.89 4.58
C TYR A 89 -1.16 19.50 5.97
N GLY A 90 -1.93 18.43 5.99
CA GLY A 90 -2.32 17.78 7.23
C GLY A 90 -1.12 17.18 7.97
N PRO A 91 -1.24 16.88 9.28
CA PRO A 91 -0.13 16.45 10.12
C PRO A 91 0.52 15.11 9.66
N ASN A 92 -0.22 14.29 8.96
CA ASN A 92 0.24 12.99 8.46
C ASN A 92 0.77 13.03 7.01
N ILE A 93 0.82 14.20 6.40
CA ILE A 93 1.40 14.38 5.05
C ILE A 93 2.86 14.78 5.22
N LYS A 94 3.76 14.00 4.65
CA LYS A 94 5.21 14.23 4.69
C LYS A 94 5.79 14.08 3.31
N ASP A 95 6.81 14.88 3.04
CA ASP A 95 7.57 14.76 1.81
C ASP A 95 8.30 13.41 1.72
N TRP A 96 8.66 13.06 0.50
CA TRP A 96 9.56 11.95 0.26
C TRP A 96 10.93 12.25 0.86
N PRO A 97 11.64 11.24 1.37
CA PRO A 97 13.03 11.42 1.76
C PRO A 97 13.88 11.76 0.54
N GLU A 98 15.00 12.43 0.77
CA GLU A 98 16.02 12.57 -0.26
C GLU A 98 16.47 11.19 -0.72
N MET A 99 16.47 11.01 -2.04
CA MET A 99 16.91 9.76 -2.67
C MET A 99 18.19 10.04 -3.46
N PRO A 100 19.29 9.37 -3.11
CA PRO A 100 20.52 9.51 -3.87
C PRO A 100 20.35 8.96 -5.30
N ALA A 101 21.14 9.48 -6.24
CA ALA A 101 21.23 8.88 -7.56
C ALA A 101 21.84 7.48 -7.45
N LEU A 102 21.32 6.54 -8.23
CA LEU A 102 21.89 5.19 -8.29
C LEU A 102 23.23 5.21 -9.05
N GLY A 103 24.21 4.50 -8.52
CA GLY A 103 25.47 4.27 -9.17
C GLY A 103 25.47 3.12 -10.17
N ASP A 104 26.66 2.74 -10.64
CA ASP A 104 26.82 1.69 -11.65
C ASP A 104 26.51 0.29 -11.12
N ASN A 105 26.74 0.04 -9.83
CA ASN A 105 26.55 -1.25 -9.19
C ASN A 105 25.74 -1.11 -7.91
N ILE A 106 24.92 -2.13 -7.62
CA ILE A 106 24.15 -2.22 -6.38
C ILE A 106 24.33 -3.60 -5.78
N LEU A 107 24.77 -3.67 -4.53
CA LEU A 107 24.79 -4.89 -3.73
C LEU A 107 23.53 -4.97 -2.88
N LEU A 108 22.65 -5.93 -3.16
CA LEU A 108 21.41 -6.11 -2.45
C LEU A 108 21.49 -7.23 -1.42
N LYS A 109 21.22 -6.91 -0.15
CA LYS A 109 21.06 -7.90 0.91
C LYS A 109 19.61 -8.37 0.96
N VAL A 110 19.37 -9.67 0.86
CA VAL A 110 18.05 -10.26 1.09
C VAL A 110 17.72 -10.19 2.58
N CYS A 111 16.84 -9.27 2.95
CA CYS A 111 16.41 -9.04 4.32
C CYS A 111 15.18 -9.84 4.73
N SER A 112 14.40 -10.32 3.77
CA SER A 112 13.32 -11.27 4.00
C SER A 112 13.16 -12.18 2.80
N LYS A 113 12.82 -13.45 3.06
CA LYS A 113 12.59 -14.47 2.04
C LYS A 113 11.27 -15.18 2.29
N ILE A 114 10.30 -14.97 1.42
CA ILE A 114 8.96 -15.51 1.52
C ILE A 114 8.76 -16.53 0.41
N LEU A 115 8.64 -17.80 0.78
CA LEU A 115 8.51 -18.91 -0.16
C LEU A 115 7.07 -19.38 -0.38
N ASP A 116 6.10 -18.72 0.25
CA ASP A 116 4.70 -19.00 -0.02
C ASP A 116 4.37 -18.79 -1.51
N PRO A 117 3.45 -19.55 -2.08
CA PRO A 117 3.04 -19.40 -3.47
C PRO A 117 2.57 -18.00 -3.82
N VAL A 118 1.95 -17.30 -2.86
CA VAL A 118 1.40 -15.94 -3.02
C VAL A 118 1.68 -15.13 -1.77
N THR A 119 2.14 -13.90 -1.94
CA THR A 119 2.23 -12.88 -0.89
C THR A 119 1.35 -11.70 -1.27
N THR A 120 0.33 -11.45 -0.47
CA THR A 120 -0.65 -10.39 -0.74
C THR A 120 -0.09 -9.00 -0.43
N THR A 121 -0.68 -7.97 -1.04
CA THR A 121 -0.35 -6.57 -0.71
C THR A 121 -0.60 -6.25 0.76
N ASP A 122 -1.58 -6.90 1.40
CA ASP A 122 -1.88 -6.70 2.82
C ASP A 122 -0.84 -7.36 3.75
N GLU A 123 -0.18 -8.41 3.30
CA GLU A 123 0.96 -9.01 4.01
C GLU A 123 2.22 -8.15 3.86
N LEU A 124 2.40 -7.50 2.70
CA LEU A 124 3.52 -6.56 2.50
C LEU A 124 3.33 -5.30 3.34
N ILE A 125 2.16 -4.67 3.24
CA ILE A 125 1.82 -3.46 4.00
C ILE A 125 0.37 -3.58 4.49
N PRO A 126 0.12 -3.81 5.78
CA PRO A 126 -1.20 -3.97 6.35
C PRO A 126 -2.04 -2.71 6.22
N SER A 127 -3.21 -2.79 5.56
CA SER A 127 -4.02 -1.62 5.22
C SER A 127 -4.70 -0.94 6.40
N GLY A 128 -5.10 -1.71 7.40
CA GLY A 128 -5.79 -1.18 8.58
C GLY A 128 -4.88 -0.28 9.41
N GLU A 129 -3.70 -0.77 9.72
CA GLU A 129 -2.71 -0.09 10.56
C GLU A 129 -2.08 1.12 9.87
N THR A 130 -2.02 1.08 8.55
CA THR A 130 -1.29 2.08 7.75
C THR A 130 -2.18 3.16 7.13
N SER A 131 -3.47 3.15 7.41
CA SER A 131 -4.43 4.09 6.80
C SER A 131 -4.06 5.56 7.01
N SER A 132 -3.52 5.91 8.17
CA SER A 132 -3.08 7.27 8.51
C SER A 132 -1.73 7.68 7.91
N TYR A 133 -0.97 6.73 7.34
CA TYR A 133 0.37 6.97 6.84
C TYR A 133 0.48 6.98 5.31
N ARG A 134 -0.65 6.95 4.58
CA ARG A 134 -0.65 6.84 3.10
C ARG A 134 0.08 7.98 2.39
N SER A 135 0.13 9.14 3.00
CA SER A 135 0.87 10.31 2.51
C SER A 135 2.13 10.61 3.36
N ASN A 136 2.67 9.59 4.01
CA ASN A 136 3.89 9.65 4.79
C ASN A 136 4.75 8.42 4.44
N PRO A 137 5.61 8.50 3.41
CA PRO A 137 6.37 7.34 2.92
C PRO A 137 7.21 6.64 3.99
N MET A 138 7.91 7.40 4.81
CA MET A 138 8.74 6.84 5.88
C MET A 138 7.91 6.22 6.98
N GLY A 139 6.81 6.86 7.39
CA GLY A 139 5.86 6.29 8.35
C GLY A 139 5.21 5.01 7.83
N LEU A 140 4.87 4.96 6.53
CA LEU A 140 4.33 3.77 5.89
C LEU A 140 5.35 2.63 5.85
N ALA A 141 6.61 2.94 5.56
CA ALA A 141 7.70 1.96 5.46
C ALA A 141 7.94 1.21 6.77
N GLU A 142 7.68 1.81 7.93
CA GLU A 142 7.82 1.18 9.24
C GLU A 142 6.90 -0.05 9.43
N PHE A 143 5.84 -0.15 8.64
CA PHE A 143 4.90 -1.27 8.69
C PHE A 143 5.17 -2.35 7.64
N THR A 144 6.23 -2.22 6.85
CA THR A 144 6.56 -3.22 5.83
C THR A 144 6.79 -4.58 6.46
N LEU A 145 6.00 -5.57 6.01
CA LEU A 145 5.99 -6.95 6.52
C LEU A 145 5.70 -7.09 8.03
N SER A 146 5.15 -6.07 8.69
CA SER A 146 4.97 -6.05 10.15
C SER A 146 4.23 -7.27 10.70
N ARG A 147 3.31 -7.85 9.93
CA ARG A 147 2.58 -9.07 10.31
C ARG A 147 3.26 -10.37 9.88
N ARG A 148 4.06 -10.30 8.84
CA ARG A 148 4.66 -11.50 8.23
C ARG A 148 6.07 -11.77 8.73
N ASP A 149 6.84 -10.70 8.87
CA ASP A 149 8.24 -10.73 9.30
C ASP A 149 8.54 -9.45 10.08
N PRO A 150 8.12 -9.37 11.35
CA PRO A 150 8.23 -8.15 12.17
C PRO A 150 9.65 -7.58 12.31
N GLU A 151 10.67 -8.42 12.14
CA GLU A 151 12.07 -7.99 12.23
C GLU A 151 12.61 -7.41 10.91
N TYR A 152 11.85 -7.49 9.82
CA TYR A 152 12.29 -7.04 8.49
C TYR A 152 12.78 -5.60 8.50
N VAL A 153 11.98 -4.68 9.04
CA VAL A 153 12.32 -3.24 9.07
C VAL A 153 13.62 -2.99 9.85
N GLY A 154 13.82 -3.69 10.96
CA GLY A 154 15.08 -3.60 11.72
C GLY A 154 16.28 -4.04 10.89
N ARG A 155 16.17 -5.14 10.14
CA ARG A 155 17.24 -5.61 9.25
C ARG A 155 17.52 -4.66 8.09
N THR A 156 16.50 -4.02 7.51
CA THR A 156 16.69 -3.04 6.43
C THR A 156 17.37 -1.77 6.93
N LYS A 157 17.03 -1.31 8.13
CA LYS A 157 17.69 -0.18 8.79
C LYS A 157 19.18 -0.46 9.02
N ALA A 158 19.52 -1.68 9.45
CA ALA A 158 20.92 -2.07 9.59
C ALA A 158 21.69 -2.05 8.25
N VAL A 159 21.02 -2.39 7.13
CA VAL A 159 21.62 -2.26 5.79
C VAL A 159 21.80 -0.80 5.40
N LYS A 160 20.83 0.05 5.72
CA LYS A 160 20.96 1.50 5.49
C LYS A 160 22.14 2.10 6.22
N GLU A 161 22.40 1.68 7.45
CA GLU A 161 23.58 2.14 8.20
C GLU A 161 24.90 1.76 7.51
N LEU A 162 24.96 0.60 6.83
CA LEU A 162 26.13 0.24 6.02
C LEU A 162 26.30 1.19 4.82
N GLU A 163 25.22 1.53 4.14
CA GLU A 163 25.28 2.49 3.03
C GLU A 163 25.73 3.87 3.50
N LEU A 164 25.16 4.37 4.59
CA LEU A 164 25.58 5.67 5.16
C LEU A 164 27.06 5.64 5.60
N ALA A 165 27.55 4.51 6.10
CA ALA A 165 28.96 4.36 6.43
C ALA A 165 29.84 4.36 5.18
N ARG A 166 29.39 3.71 4.08
CA ARG A 166 30.07 3.74 2.78
C ARG A 166 30.16 5.17 2.20
N GLU A 167 29.04 5.88 2.19
CA GLU A 167 28.97 7.28 1.75
C GLU A 167 29.89 8.19 2.56
N ALA A 168 30.04 7.90 3.86
CA ALA A 168 30.99 8.60 4.74
C ALA A 168 32.46 8.16 4.54
N GLY A 169 32.76 7.31 3.56
CA GLY A 169 34.09 6.82 3.26
C GLY A 169 34.71 5.89 4.31
N LYS A 170 33.87 5.21 5.10
CA LYS A 170 34.35 4.24 6.09
C LYS A 170 34.68 2.90 5.44
N ASP A 171 35.70 2.24 5.95
CA ASP A 171 36.03 0.88 5.56
C ASP A 171 34.95 -0.11 6.02
N LEU A 172 34.51 -0.97 5.12
CA LEU A 172 33.52 -2.02 5.39
C LEU A 172 34.05 -3.39 4.97
N PRO A 173 34.97 -3.99 5.75
CA PRO A 173 35.69 -5.20 5.36
C PRO A 173 34.77 -6.40 5.09
N GLU A 174 33.62 -6.47 5.72
CA GLU A 174 32.66 -7.55 5.46
C GLU A 174 31.96 -7.37 4.11
N VAL A 175 31.72 -6.14 3.68
CA VAL A 175 31.17 -5.83 2.34
C VAL A 175 32.22 -6.12 1.28
N ASP A 176 33.48 -5.71 1.49
CA ASP A 176 34.59 -5.99 0.58
C ASP A 176 34.81 -7.49 0.37
N LYS A 177 34.69 -8.31 1.41
CA LYS A 177 34.73 -9.78 1.30
C LYS A 177 33.60 -10.33 0.42
N VAL A 178 32.41 -9.74 0.45
CA VAL A 178 31.31 -10.14 -0.42
C VAL A 178 31.57 -9.72 -1.86
N LEU A 179 31.97 -8.48 -2.08
CA LEU A 179 32.29 -7.96 -3.41
C LEU A 179 33.42 -8.75 -4.09
N ALA A 180 34.45 -9.14 -3.33
CA ALA A 180 35.54 -9.97 -3.84
C ALA A 180 35.10 -11.36 -4.33
N ARG A 181 33.92 -11.84 -3.92
CA ARG A 181 33.36 -13.14 -4.36
C ARG A 181 32.48 -13.00 -5.61
N VAL A 182 32.07 -11.80 -5.96
CA VAL A 182 31.24 -11.57 -7.15
C VAL A 182 32.14 -11.61 -8.38
N GLN A 183 31.95 -12.63 -9.21
CA GLN A 183 32.70 -12.81 -10.44
C GLN A 183 31.84 -12.44 -11.65
N GLY A 184 32.47 -11.90 -12.68
CA GLY A 184 31.84 -11.68 -13.99
C GLY A 184 31.01 -10.39 -14.14
N LEU A 185 31.08 -9.46 -13.20
CA LEU A 185 30.53 -8.13 -13.42
C LEU A 185 31.43 -7.31 -14.37
N PRO A 186 30.83 -6.52 -15.28
CA PRO A 186 31.60 -5.57 -16.09
C PRO A 186 32.23 -4.49 -15.17
N GLY A 187 33.53 -4.45 -15.12
CA GLY A 187 34.26 -3.61 -14.16
C GLY A 187 34.35 -4.24 -12.77
N SER A 188 35.43 -3.98 -12.06
CA SER A 188 35.56 -4.47 -10.70
C SER A 188 34.56 -3.74 -9.77
N ALA A 189 33.57 -4.47 -9.23
CA ALA A 189 32.71 -3.94 -8.18
C ALA A 189 33.57 -3.71 -6.93
N THR A 190 33.65 -2.49 -6.50
CA THR A 190 34.40 -2.04 -5.32
C THR A 190 33.47 -1.29 -4.39
N LEU A 191 33.83 -1.13 -3.14
CA LEU A 191 33.05 -0.35 -2.20
C LEU A 191 32.80 1.09 -2.69
N ALA A 192 33.71 1.66 -3.46
CA ALA A 192 33.61 3.02 -3.97
C ALA A 192 32.57 3.17 -5.09
N ASN A 193 32.31 2.13 -5.89
CA ASN A 193 31.39 2.16 -7.02
C ASN A 193 30.18 1.25 -6.90
N THR A 194 29.90 0.79 -5.68
CA THR A 194 28.80 -0.15 -5.41
C THR A 194 27.98 0.34 -4.23
N GLU A 195 26.73 0.64 -4.45
CA GLU A 195 25.77 1.00 -3.40
C GLU A 195 25.26 -0.23 -2.69
N ILE A 196 24.84 -0.05 -1.44
CA ILE A 196 24.34 -1.14 -0.59
C ILE A 196 22.86 -0.94 -0.34
N GLY A 197 22.06 -1.89 -0.76
CA GLY A 197 20.61 -1.87 -0.57
C GLY A 197 20.06 -3.13 0.09
N SER A 198 18.80 -3.07 0.43
CA SER A 198 18.03 -4.20 0.97
C SER A 198 16.95 -4.66 0.00
N MET A 199 16.58 -5.94 0.07
CA MET A 199 15.50 -6.49 -0.75
C MET A 199 14.68 -7.52 0.01
N VAL A 200 13.43 -7.68 -0.44
CA VAL A 200 12.58 -8.83 -0.14
C VAL A 200 12.59 -9.77 -1.34
N TYR A 201 12.75 -11.06 -1.09
CA TYR A 201 12.47 -12.08 -2.07
C TYR A 201 11.12 -12.71 -1.77
N ALA A 202 10.24 -12.79 -2.78
CA ALA A 202 8.98 -13.52 -2.69
C ALA A 202 8.63 -14.17 -4.04
N ASN A 203 7.96 -15.33 -4.01
CA ASN A 203 7.61 -16.05 -5.22
C ASN A 203 6.60 -15.28 -6.10
N LYS A 204 5.56 -14.73 -5.49
CA LYS A 204 4.55 -13.91 -6.17
C LYS A 204 4.14 -12.75 -5.25
N PRO A 205 4.91 -11.66 -5.21
CA PRO A 205 4.64 -10.53 -4.32
C PRO A 205 3.57 -9.60 -4.87
N GLY A 206 2.82 -8.97 -3.96
CA GLY A 206 1.91 -7.88 -4.30
C GLY A 206 0.60 -8.33 -4.93
N ASP A 207 0.23 -9.58 -4.81
CA ASP A 207 -1.06 -10.07 -5.30
C ASP A 207 -2.21 -9.52 -4.45
N GLY A 208 -3.28 -9.12 -5.12
CA GLY A 208 -4.43 -8.53 -4.46
C GLY A 208 -4.76 -7.13 -4.94
N SER A 209 -5.24 -6.25 -4.05
CA SER A 209 -5.58 -4.88 -4.42
C SER A 209 -4.35 -4.00 -4.50
N ALA A 210 -4.30 -3.16 -5.53
CA ALA A 210 -3.31 -2.08 -5.63
C ALA A 210 -3.48 -1.06 -4.48
N ARG A 211 -2.39 -0.46 -4.07
CA ARG A 211 -2.32 0.60 -3.06
C ARG A 211 -1.43 1.73 -3.52
#